data_254ba145ebf27527c1b37996bd8e76e4
#
_entry.id   254ba145ebf27527c1b37996bd8e76e4
#
_cell.length_a   1.000
_cell.length_b   1.000
_cell.length_c   1.000
_cell.angle_alpha   90.00
_cell.angle_beta   90.00
_cell.angle_gamma   90.00
#
_symmetry.space_group_name_H-M   'P 1'
#
loop_
_entity.id
_entity.type
_entity.pdbx_description
1 polymer ?
#
loop_
_entity_poly.entity_id
_entity_poly.type
_entity_poly.pdbx_seq_one_letter_code
_entity_poly.pdbx_strand_id
1 'polypeptide(L)'
;EKPKISIGGGYHLNDLSVRTQGILGKDLYESRSFEVYFADFLLKYKGFAVSSEYLRRNCDNPVTKNSTGSSRTVVEGDGINSQISYCFKSRWEVAARHTLVSPHNDLLSSIHENEQYGLGVTKYLMKHKVKVQGNVFYNRERNLKTNKDLNKYWFGVIQLELGI
;
A
#
# COMPACT_ATOMS: atom_id res chain seq x y z
N GLU A 1 -4.15 -23.02 21.51
CA GLU A 1 -4.74 -22.04 20.57
C GLU A 1 -4.91 -22.68 19.20
N LYS A 2 -6.05 -22.39 18.56
CA LYS A 2 -6.30 -22.77 17.16
C LYS A 2 -5.81 -21.67 16.21
N PRO A 3 -5.31 -22.00 15.01
CA PRO A 3 -5.02 -20.99 14.01
C PRO A 3 -6.28 -20.20 13.65
N LYS A 4 -6.11 -18.88 13.43
CA LYS A 4 -7.15 -17.99 12.94
C LYS A 4 -6.74 -17.53 11.56
N ILE A 5 -7.62 -17.76 10.57
CA ILE A 5 -7.40 -17.40 9.17
C ILE A 5 -8.56 -16.53 8.73
N SER A 6 -8.26 -15.46 7.99
CA SER A 6 -9.21 -14.63 7.26
C SER A 6 -8.74 -14.47 5.84
N ILE A 7 -9.66 -14.57 4.89
CA ILE A 7 -9.41 -14.31 3.47
C ILE A 7 -10.54 -13.40 3.00
N GLY A 8 -10.20 -12.31 2.34
CA GLY A 8 -11.13 -11.37 1.78
C GLY A 8 -10.78 -11.05 0.33
N GLY A 9 -11.74 -10.50 -0.39
CA GLY A 9 -11.54 -10.01 -1.74
C GLY A 9 -12.73 -9.22 -2.22
N GLY A 10 -12.53 -8.37 -3.22
CA GLY A 10 -13.58 -7.57 -3.79
C GLY A 10 -13.22 -7.02 -5.15
N TYR A 11 -14.25 -6.54 -5.82
CA TYR A 11 -14.20 -5.92 -7.12
C TYR A 11 -15.02 -4.65 -7.09
N HIS A 12 -14.52 -3.61 -7.72
CA HIS A 12 -15.20 -2.34 -7.85
C HIS A 12 -15.02 -1.80 -9.26
N LEU A 13 -16.11 -1.39 -9.88
CA LEU A 13 -16.15 -0.74 -11.18
C LEU A 13 -16.61 0.72 -11.01
N ASN A 14 -15.81 1.67 -11.52
CA ASN A 14 -16.24 3.03 -11.76
C ASN A 14 -16.48 3.19 -13.25
N ASP A 15 -17.73 3.24 -13.64
CA ASP A 15 -18.09 3.44 -15.04
C ASP A 15 -18.23 4.93 -15.34
N LEU A 16 -17.66 5.36 -16.49
CA LEU A 16 -17.70 6.73 -17.01
C LEU A 16 -17.39 7.82 -15.95
N SER A 17 -16.41 7.54 -15.12
CA SER A 17 -15.97 8.50 -14.11
C SER A 17 -15.44 9.79 -14.75
N VAL A 18 -15.88 10.92 -14.23
CA VAL A 18 -15.45 12.26 -14.63
C VAL A 18 -14.27 12.80 -13.80
N ARG A 19 -13.81 12.04 -12.80
CA ARG A 19 -12.70 12.42 -11.92
C ARG A 19 -11.67 11.33 -11.80
N THR A 20 -10.44 11.73 -11.50
CA THR A 20 -9.25 10.83 -11.45
C THR A 20 -9.36 9.71 -10.42
N GLN A 21 -10.24 9.82 -9.42
CA GLN A 21 -10.42 8.83 -8.35
C GLN A 21 -11.90 8.42 -8.19
N GLY A 22 -12.70 8.55 -9.24
CA GLY A 22 -14.12 8.26 -9.20
C GLY A 22 -14.94 9.47 -8.75
N ILE A 23 -15.31 9.54 -7.48
CA ILE A 23 -16.05 10.67 -6.89
C ILE A 23 -15.09 11.82 -6.50
N LEU A 24 -13.85 11.49 -6.17
CA LEU A 24 -12.83 12.43 -5.71
C LEU A 24 -11.74 12.66 -6.77
N GLY A 25 -10.86 13.62 -6.49
CA GLY A 25 -9.73 13.95 -7.34
C GLY A 25 -10.02 15.08 -8.31
N LYS A 26 -9.11 15.28 -9.27
CA LYS A 26 -9.23 16.32 -10.29
C LYS A 26 -10.18 15.87 -11.40
N ASP A 27 -10.91 16.82 -11.99
CA ASP A 27 -11.79 16.53 -13.13
C ASP A 27 -10.94 16.03 -14.33
N LEU A 28 -11.41 14.98 -14.99
CA LEU A 28 -10.84 14.47 -16.22
C LEU A 28 -11.32 15.33 -17.41
N TYR A 29 -10.56 15.32 -18.50
CA TYR A 29 -10.99 16.00 -19.72
C TYR A 29 -11.96 15.15 -20.55
N GLU A 30 -11.95 13.84 -20.32
CA GLU A 30 -12.89 12.87 -20.87
C GLU A 30 -13.18 11.83 -19.79
N SER A 31 -14.40 11.32 -19.75
CA SER A 31 -14.76 10.25 -18.80
C SER A 31 -13.93 8.97 -19.04
N ARG A 32 -13.63 8.26 -17.96
CA ARG A 32 -12.94 6.96 -18.02
C ARG A 32 -13.60 5.96 -17.09
N SER A 33 -13.69 4.74 -17.57
CA SER A 33 -14.06 3.60 -16.72
C SER A 33 -12.79 2.94 -16.19
N PHE A 34 -12.81 2.56 -14.93
CA PHE A 34 -11.71 1.84 -14.31
C PHE A 34 -12.19 0.81 -13.30
N GLU A 35 -11.45 -0.26 -13.22
CA GLU A 35 -11.71 -1.42 -12.37
C GLU A 35 -10.70 -1.51 -11.24
N VAL A 36 -11.15 -1.95 -10.07
CA VAL A 36 -10.30 -2.21 -8.91
C VAL A 36 -10.57 -3.61 -8.39
N TYR A 37 -9.52 -4.40 -8.30
CA TYR A 37 -9.52 -5.72 -7.66
C TYR A 37 -8.73 -5.63 -6.37
N PHE A 38 -9.20 -6.25 -5.32
CA PHE A 38 -8.42 -6.39 -4.10
C PHE A 38 -8.61 -7.77 -3.48
N ALA A 39 -7.57 -8.25 -2.84
CA ALA A 39 -7.56 -9.48 -2.07
C ALA A 39 -6.75 -9.28 -0.80
N ASP A 40 -7.18 -9.88 0.29
CA ASP A 40 -6.46 -9.87 1.56
C ASP A 40 -6.40 -11.25 2.21
N PHE A 41 -5.36 -11.45 2.99
CA PHE A 41 -5.10 -12.66 3.75
C PHE A 41 -4.56 -12.30 5.14
N LEU A 42 -5.08 -12.96 6.16
CA LEU A 42 -4.60 -12.86 7.54
C LEU A 42 -4.51 -14.25 8.17
N LEU A 43 -3.35 -14.54 8.74
CA LEU A 43 -3.13 -15.74 9.58
C LEU A 43 -2.59 -15.30 10.94
N LYS A 44 -3.17 -15.85 12.02
CA LYS A 44 -2.65 -15.70 13.40
C LYS A 44 -2.59 -17.06 14.09
N TYR A 45 -1.42 -17.40 14.64
CA TYR A 45 -1.22 -18.65 15.36
C TYR A 45 -0.06 -18.54 16.37
N LYS A 46 -0.34 -18.79 17.65
CA LYS A 46 0.66 -18.88 18.74
C LYS A 46 1.68 -17.72 18.77
N GLY A 47 1.19 -16.49 18.67
CA GLY A 47 2.03 -15.28 18.64
C GLY A 47 2.54 -14.89 17.27
N PHE A 48 2.49 -15.79 16.30
CA PHE A 48 2.83 -15.51 14.90
C PHE A 48 1.64 -14.89 14.17
N ALA A 49 1.90 -13.88 13.36
CA ALA A 49 0.90 -13.29 12.48
C ALA A 49 1.52 -12.99 11.11
N VAL A 50 0.74 -13.24 10.06
CA VAL A 50 1.03 -12.84 8.68
C VAL A 50 -0.21 -12.13 8.15
N SER A 51 -0.02 -10.98 7.52
CA SER A 51 -1.05 -10.32 6.72
C SER A 51 -0.49 -9.96 5.36
N SER A 52 -1.30 -10.07 4.33
CA SER A 52 -0.96 -9.64 2.97
C SER A 52 -2.20 -9.05 2.32
N GLU A 53 -2.02 -7.93 1.64
CA GLU A 53 -3.04 -7.24 0.87
C GLU A 53 -2.51 -7.01 -0.53
N TYR A 54 -3.36 -7.24 -1.53
CA TYR A 54 -3.07 -6.96 -2.92
C TYR A 54 -4.21 -6.11 -3.50
N LEU A 55 -3.82 -5.09 -4.25
CA LEU A 55 -4.73 -4.21 -4.96
C LEU A 55 -4.24 -4.04 -6.38
N ARG A 56 -5.15 -4.13 -7.35
CA ARG A 56 -4.90 -3.82 -8.75
C ARG A 56 -5.96 -2.86 -9.26
N ARG A 57 -5.51 -1.80 -9.92
CA ARG A 57 -6.39 -0.88 -10.65
C ARG A 57 -6.01 -0.90 -12.11
N ASN A 58 -7.01 -1.13 -12.97
CA ASN A 58 -6.87 -1.07 -14.44
C ASN A 58 -7.78 0.05 -14.97
N CYS A 59 -7.29 0.77 -15.96
CA CYS A 59 -8.05 1.79 -16.69
C CYS A 59 -7.66 1.74 -18.16
N ASP A 60 -8.64 1.63 -19.04
CA ASP A 60 -8.38 1.75 -20.47
C ASP A 60 -8.12 3.22 -20.82
N ASN A 61 -6.95 3.50 -21.45
CA ASN A 61 -6.53 4.85 -21.81
C ASN A 61 -6.50 5.82 -20.61
N PRO A 62 -5.66 5.57 -19.60
CA PRO A 62 -5.72 6.30 -18.31
C PRO A 62 -5.39 7.79 -18.43
N VAL A 63 -4.79 8.24 -19.52
CA VAL A 63 -4.40 9.65 -19.73
C VAL A 63 -5.42 10.36 -20.62
N THR A 64 -6.01 11.43 -20.07
CA THR A 64 -6.90 12.34 -20.83
C THR A 64 -6.20 13.66 -21.09
N LYS A 65 -6.47 14.30 -22.23
CA LYS A 65 -5.85 15.56 -22.65
C LYS A 65 -6.91 16.57 -23.09
N ASN A 66 -6.66 17.85 -22.79
CA ASN A 66 -7.45 18.95 -23.35
C ASN A 66 -6.84 19.45 -24.67
N SER A 67 -7.54 20.39 -25.31
CA SER A 67 -7.11 21.03 -26.56
C SER A 67 -5.80 21.82 -26.44
N THR A 68 -5.40 22.22 -25.22
CA THR A 68 -4.15 22.95 -24.95
C THR A 68 -2.97 22.03 -24.62
N GLY A 69 -3.16 20.69 -24.66
CA GLY A 69 -2.11 19.70 -24.37
C GLY A 69 -1.91 19.38 -22.88
N SER A 70 -2.69 20.00 -21.98
CA SER A 70 -2.65 19.63 -20.55
C SER A 70 -3.25 18.23 -20.34
N SER A 71 -2.65 17.44 -19.47
CA SER A 71 -3.08 16.06 -19.18
C SER A 71 -3.66 15.89 -17.78
N ARG A 72 -4.57 14.93 -17.66
CA ARG A 72 -5.09 14.37 -16.42
C ARG A 72 -5.03 12.86 -16.51
N THR A 73 -4.71 12.20 -15.42
CA THR A 73 -4.43 10.76 -15.43
C THR A 73 -5.19 10.05 -14.33
N VAL A 74 -5.85 8.96 -14.67
CA VAL A 74 -6.30 7.95 -13.70
C VAL A 74 -5.09 7.11 -13.36
N VAL A 75 -4.66 7.11 -12.10
CA VAL A 75 -3.53 6.29 -11.67
C VAL A 75 -3.95 4.83 -11.64
N GLU A 76 -3.24 4.00 -12.39
CA GLU A 76 -3.40 2.54 -12.45
C GLU A 76 -2.10 1.83 -12.12
N GLY A 77 -2.21 0.58 -11.69
CA GLY A 77 -1.07 -0.23 -11.28
C GLY A 77 -1.44 -1.28 -10.25
N ASP A 78 -0.40 -1.90 -9.74
CA ASP A 78 -0.46 -2.93 -8.71
C ASP A 78 0.08 -2.40 -7.38
N GLY A 79 -0.56 -2.78 -6.28
CA GLY A 79 -0.09 -2.55 -4.93
C GLY A 79 -0.08 -3.84 -4.12
N ILE A 80 1.00 -4.09 -3.41
CA ILE A 80 1.09 -5.17 -2.43
C ILE A 80 1.60 -4.63 -1.10
N ASN A 81 1.00 -5.09 -0.01
CA ASN A 81 1.46 -4.81 1.34
C ASN A 81 1.45 -6.13 2.12
N SER A 82 2.62 -6.57 2.56
CA SER A 82 2.78 -7.82 3.30
C SER A 82 3.52 -7.58 4.60
N GLN A 83 3.01 -8.14 5.68
CA GLN A 83 3.61 -8.03 7.00
C GLN A 83 3.64 -9.39 7.68
N ILE A 84 4.75 -9.65 8.36
CA ILE A 84 4.93 -10.80 9.24
C ILE A 84 5.32 -10.27 10.62
N SER A 85 4.77 -10.85 11.69
CA SER A 85 5.17 -10.51 13.05
C SER A 85 5.17 -11.72 13.97
N TYR A 86 5.92 -11.59 15.06
CA TYR A 86 5.93 -12.54 16.15
C TYR A 86 5.89 -11.84 17.50
N CYS A 87 4.85 -12.12 18.27
CA CYS A 87 4.67 -11.61 19.63
C CYS A 87 5.14 -12.65 20.65
N PHE A 88 6.18 -12.32 21.38
CA PHE A 88 6.74 -13.16 22.45
C PHE A 88 5.89 -13.14 23.71
N LYS A 89 5.98 -14.19 24.54
CA LYS A 89 5.32 -14.22 25.87
C LYS A 89 5.76 -13.07 26.78
N SER A 90 6.96 -12.53 26.57
CA SER A 90 7.50 -11.35 27.26
C SER A 90 6.86 -10.02 26.85
N ARG A 91 5.83 -10.04 26.00
CA ARG A 91 5.12 -8.86 25.48
C ARG A 91 6.00 -7.94 24.61
N TRP A 92 7.00 -8.49 23.99
CA TRP A 92 7.71 -7.89 22.86
C TRP A 92 7.14 -8.47 21.57
N GLU A 93 7.01 -7.63 20.57
CA GLU A 93 6.68 -8.06 19.20
C GLU A 93 7.74 -7.51 18.26
N VAL A 94 8.18 -8.36 17.33
CA VAL A 94 9.00 -7.95 16.19
C VAL A 94 8.17 -8.12 14.93
N ALA A 95 8.29 -7.18 14.00
CA ALA A 95 7.56 -7.19 12.75
C ALA A 95 8.47 -6.80 11.58
N ALA A 96 8.24 -7.42 10.44
CA ALA A 96 8.79 -7.00 9.16
C ALA A 96 7.65 -6.73 8.17
N ARG A 97 7.79 -5.66 7.36
CA ARG A 97 6.81 -5.26 6.35
C ARG A 97 7.50 -4.98 5.02
N HIS A 98 6.87 -5.38 3.95
CA HIS A 98 7.20 -5.02 2.59
C HIS A 98 5.98 -4.41 1.92
N THR A 99 6.16 -3.26 1.29
CA THR A 99 5.13 -2.59 0.51
C THR A 99 5.71 -2.24 -0.85
N LEU A 100 4.97 -2.55 -1.90
CA LEU A 100 5.32 -2.22 -3.28
C LEU A 100 4.11 -1.60 -3.96
N VAL A 101 4.32 -0.48 -4.65
CA VAL A 101 3.33 0.16 -5.53
C VAL A 101 3.99 0.36 -6.88
N SER A 102 3.50 -0.34 -7.89
CA SER A 102 4.08 -0.37 -9.24
C SER A 102 3.05 0.11 -10.27
N PRO A 103 3.34 1.17 -11.04
CA PRO A 103 2.45 1.65 -12.09
C PRO A 103 2.46 0.71 -13.29
N HIS A 104 1.36 0.67 -14.05
CA HIS A 104 1.31 -0.02 -15.34
C HIS A 104 2.03 0.74 -16.44
N ASN A 105 2.26 0.07 -17.58
CA ASN A 105 3.10 0.53 -18.69
C ASN A 105 2.76 1.94 -19.20
N ASP A 106 1.49 2.29 -19.26
CA ASP A 106 1.03 3.59 -19.78
C ASP A 106 1.44 4.78 -18.90
N LEU A 107 1.77 4.51 -17.65
CA LEU A 107 2.15 5.51 -16.66
C LEU A 107 3.65 5.59 -16.35
N LEU A 108 4.48 4.70 -16.90
CA LEU A 108 5.91 4.59 -16.57
C LEU A 108 6.73 5.86 -16.85
N SER A 109 6.21 6.77 -17.67
CA SER A 109 6.87 8.05 -17.99
C SER A 109 6.62 9.14 -16.93
N SER A 110 5.55 9.01 -16.13
CA SER A 110 5.06 10.05 -15.22
C SER A 110 4.93 9.59 -13.76
N ILE A 111 4.88 8.28 -13.53
CA ILE A 111 4.73 7.69 -12.21
C ILE A 111 5.85 6.67 -11.99
N HIS A 112 6.39 6.65 -10.78
CA HIS A 112 7.51 5.80 -10.41
C HIS A 112 7.03 4.68 -9.48
N GLU A 113 7.75 3.55 -9.54
CA GLU A 113 7.57 2.47 -8.59
C GLU A 113 8.08 2.90 -7.21
N ASN A 114 7.30 2.63 -6.18
CA ASN A 114 7.67 2.89 -4.80
C ASN A 114 7.72 1.58 -4.03
N GLU A 115 8.86 1.30 -3.42
CA GLU A 115 9.11 0.10 -2.63
C GLU A 115 9.58 0.50 -1.23
N GLN A 116 9.00 -0.14 -0.20
CA GLN A 116 9.35 0.12 1.19
C GLN A 116 9.56 -1.20 1.93
N TYR A 117 10.65 -1.28 2.66
CA TYR A 117 10.93 -2.30 3.66
C TYR A 117 10.89 -1.69 5.05
N GLY A 118 10.16 -2.30 5.96
CA GLY A 118 10.02 -1.85 7.33
C GLY A 118 10.38 -2.93 8.33
N LEU A 119 11.08 -2.55 9.40
CA LEU A 119 11.31 -3.39 10.57
C LEU A 119 10.79 -2.65 11.80
N GLY A 120 10.07 -3.34 12.66
CA GLY A 120 9.45 -2.76 13.85
C GLY A 120 9.64 -3.62 15.08
N VAL A 121 9.73 -2.95 16.22
CA VAL A 121 9.72 -3.57 17.54
C VAL A 121 8.69 -2.86 18.39
N THR A 122 7.80 -3.62 19.02
CA THR A 122 6.76 -3.11 19.91
C THR A 122 6.89 -3.73 21.30
N LYS A 123 6.78 -2.90 22.32
CA LYS A 123 6.66 -3.34 23.71
C LYS A 123 5.26 -3.02 24.23
N TYR A 124 4.54 -4.06 24.60
CA TYR A 124 3.24 -3.94 25.28
C TYR A 124 3.45 -3.79 26.79
N LEU A 125 3.16 -2.61 27.33
CA LEU A 125 3.31 -2.29 28.75
C LEU A 125 2.08 -2.74 29.54
N MET A 126 0.89 -2.38 29.08
CA MET A 126 -0.39 -2.73 29.71
C MET A 126 -1.33 -3.43 28.69
N LYS A 127 -1.03 -4.69 28.35
CA LYS A 127 -1.76 -5.44 27.31
C LYS A 127 -1.84 -4.60 26.01
N HIS A 128 -3.06 -4.29 25.53
CA HIS A 128 -3.27 -3.46 24.35
C HIS A 128 -3.49 -1.97 24.66
N LYS A 129 -3.58 -1.59 25.95
CA LYS A 129 -3.89 -0.22 26.36
C LYS A 129 -2.69 0.73 26.27
N VAL A 130 -1.50 0.23 26.56
CA VAL A 130 -0.27 1.05 26.51
C VAL A 130 0.81 0.27 25.78
N LYS A 131 1.32 0.83 24.70
CA LYS A 131 2.46 0.26 23.98
C LYS A 131 3.42 1.34 23.49
N VAL A 132 4.70 0.98 23.43
CA VAL A 132 5.76 1.77 22.80
C VAL A 132 6.23 0.99 21.57
N GLN A 133 6.36 1.68 20.46
CA GLN A 133 6.72 1.10 19.18
C GLN A 133 7.84 1.92 18.53
N GLY A 134 8.87 1.22 18.05
CA GLY A 134 9.92 1.77 17.23
C GLY A 134 9.93 1.09 15.87
N ASN A 135 9.98 1.87 14.80
CA ASN A 135 10.04 1.35 13.44
C ASN A 135 11.17 2.04 12.67
N VAL A 136 11.80 1.29 11.79
CA VAL A 136 12.76 1.78 10.82
C VAL A 136 12.31 1.35 9.43
N PHE A 137 12.41 2.27 8.46
CA PHE A 137 11.98 2.04 7.09
C PHE A 137 13.09 2.39 6.11
N TYR A 138 13.24 1.55 5.09
CA TYR A 138 14.01 1.83 3.90
C TYR A 138 13.06 2.00 2.72
N ASN A 139 13.16 3.14 2.04
CA ASN A 139 12.34 3.46 0.87
C ASN A 139 13.22 3.53 -0.36
N ARG A 140 12.65 3.07 -1.48
CA ARG A 140 13.26 3.09 -2.80
C ARG A 140 12.22 3.56 -3.81
N GLU A 141 12.57 4.57 -4.57
CA GLU A 141 11.80 5.04 -5.72
C GLU A 141 12.57 4.71 -7.00
N ARG A 142 11.91 4.06 -7.95
CA ARG A 142 12.54 3.58 -9.18
C ARG A 142 11.74 4.00 -10.40
N ASN A 143 12.44 4.51 -11.41
CA ASN A 143 11.88 4.70 -12.74
C ASN A 143 11.97 3.38 -13.52
N LEU A 144 10.83 2.75 -13.76
CA LEU A 144 10.77 1.45 -14.45
C LEU A 144 11.15 1.55 -15.93
N LYS A 145 10.91 2.68 -16.57
CA LYS A 145 11.27 2.89 -17.99
C LYS A 145 12.79 2.91 -18.21
N THR A 146 13.52 3.53 -17.30
CA THR A 146 15.00 3.62 -17.39
C THR A 146 15.71 2.60 -16.54
N ASN A 147 14.97 1.86 -15.70
CA ASN A 147 15.45 0.91 -14.69
C ASN A 147 16.48 1.54 -13.73
N LYS A 148 16.32 2.83 -13.42
CA LYS A 148 17.19 3.57 -12.52
C LYS A 148 16.50 3.91 -11.21
N ASP A 149 17.23 3.78 -10.11
CA ASP A 149 16.81 4.30 -8.83
C ASP A 149 16.89 5.82 -8.85
N LEU A 150 15.78 6.47 -8.46
CA LEU A 150 15.67 7.93 -8.39
C LEU A 150 15.98 8.44 -6.98
N ASN A 151 15.45 7.72 -5.98
CA ASN A 151 15.60 8.11 -4.60
C ASN A 151 15.70 6.89 -3.69
N LYS A 152 16.52 7.01 -2.63
CA LYS A 152 16.67 6.01 -1.57
C LYS A 152 16.88 6.72 -0.25
N TYR A 153 16.09 6.39 0.76
CA TYR A 153 16.25 7.01 2.07
C TYR A 153 15.76 6.11 3.19
N TRP A 154 16.29 6.37 4.36
CA TRP A 154 15.88 5.74 5.61
C TRP A 154 15.14 6.75 6.47
N PHE A 155 14.14 6.30 7.21
CA PHE A 155 13.56 7.07 8.29
C PHE A 155 13.13 6.16 9.44
N GLY A 156 13.03 6.74 10.63
CA GLY A 156 12.57 6.06 11.83
C GLY A 156 11.36 6.75 12.43
N VAL A 157 10.50 5.98 13.08
CA VAL A 157 9.32 6.46 13.82
C VAL A 157 9.32 5.82 15.19
N ILE A 158 9.15 6.65 16.23
CA ILE A 158 8.85 6.19 17.59
C ILE A 158 7.45 6.66 17.94
N GLN A 159 6.63 5.74 18.43
CA GLN A 159 5.22 5.99 18.75
C GLN A 159 4.91 5.46 20.14
N LEU A 160 4.21 6.26 20.93
CA LEU A 160 3.53 5.85 22.15
C LEU A 160 2.04 5.81 21.88
N GLU A 161 1.40 4.69 22.16
CA GLU A 161 -0.05 4.54 22.02
C GLU A 161 -0.65 4.33 23.42
N LEU A 162 -1.66 5.14 23.71
CA LEU A 162 -2.43 5.09 24.97
C LEU A 162 -3.88 4.84 24.58
N GLY A 163 -4.41 3.66 24.94
CA GLY A 163 -5.82 3.28 24.79
C GLY A 163 -6.56 3.49 26.12
N ILE A 164 -7.68 4.17 26.05
CA ILE A 164 -8.58 4.43 27.19
C ILE A 164 -9.57 3.28 27.35
#